data_883509ddb32123283c510962abec2d0a
#
_entry.id   883509ddb32123283c510962abec2d0a
#
_cell.length_a   1.000
_cell.length_b   1.000
_cell.length_c   1.000
_cell.angle_alpha   90.00
_cell.angle_beta   90.00
_cell.angle_gamma   90.00
#
_symmetry.space_group_name_H-M   'P 1'
#
loop_
_entity.id
_entity.type
_entity.pdbx_description
1 polymer ?
#
loop_
_entity_poly.entity_id
_entity_poly.type
_entity_poly.pdbx_seq_one_letter_code
_entity_poly.pdbx_strand_id
1 'polypeptide(L)'
;MAHLLLAHQPGREQSTVRCAIRQLIAVCGSLQPGELSAAHVEEADEAIRTSRWSATYKALSAASLRRILRWLWEENGAKKLDQHVRTYPAIRPRSVTVERVTLDEVLYLVPVHVRLWLLLCSDLAIRSGTAAAIGPRQYNREDGTLQFTTKKQAKVHLPVTAEIADLIEQCDLKTPMPFVRQLWPHTTGQALRDTTTPLNTTMSLRATMHRCLRAAGINQRIIPHDLRRTTAVQLYKRTKDIRQVQALLGHRSLQATIWYLDHDLEPVALEDLEAIKRPFIAWRKEHTA
;
A
#
# COMPACT_ATOMS: atom_id res chain seq x y z
N MET A 1 5.37 -27.79 19.05
CA MET A 1 5.60 -26.55 18.24
C MET A 1 4.54 -26.32 17.18
N ALA A 2 4.31 -27.24 16.23
CA ALA A 2 3.37 -27.03 15.12
C ALA A 2 1.96 -26.60 15.59
N HIS A 3 1.41 -27.23 16.62
CA HIS A 3 0.09 -26.86 17.17
C HIS A 3 0.06 -25.43 17.70
N LEU A 4 1.09 -25.01 18.44
CA LEU A 4 1.25 -23.63 18.94
C LEU A 4 1.32 -22.62 17.81
N LEU A 5 2.15 -22.88 16.79
CA LEU A 5 2.33 -22.01 15.64
C LEU A 5 1.06 -21.88 14.79
N LEU A 6 0.28 -22.96 14.66
CA LEU A 6 -0.99 -22.95 13.94
C LEU A 6 -2.10 -22.24 14.73
N ALA A 7 -2.08 -22.34 16.07
CA ALA A 7 -3.02 -21.62 16.94
C ALA A 7 -2.74 -20.10 16.99
N HIS A 8 -1.47 -19.71 16.92
CA HIS A 8 -1.03 -18.33 16.85
C HIS A 8 -1.17 -17.75 15.44
N GLN A 9 -2.26 -18.02 14.73
CA GLN A 9 -2.51 -17.36 13.46
C GLN A 9 -2.84 -15.89 13.71
N PRO A 10 -1.90 -14.96 13.49
CA PRO A 10 -2.24 -13.55 13.44
C PRO A 10 -3.24 -13.39 12.30
N GLY A 11 -4.37 -12.73 12.58
CA GLY A 11 -5.50 -12.62 11.67
C GLY A 11 -5.09 -12.31 10.24
N ARG A 12 -5.90 -12.73 9.33
CA ARG A 12 -5.99 -12.63 7.83
C ARG A 12 -4.85 -11.96 7.02
N GLU A 13 -3.86 -11.34 7.64
CA GLU A 13 -3.05 -10.30 7.00
C GLU A 13 -1.74 -10.75 6.39
N GLN A 14 -1.25 -11.95 6.66
CA GLN A 14 0.14 -12.16 6.27
C GLN A 14 0.40 -13.55 5.68
N SER A 15 0.30 -13.65 4.37
CA SER A 15 0.84 -14.77 3.61
C SER A 15 2.31 -15.05 3.99
N THR A 16 3.09 -14.00 4.30
CA THR A 16 4.48 -14.08 4.76
C THR A 16 4.63 -14.71 6.14
N VAL A 17 3.70 -14.44 7.08
CA VAL A 17 3.68 -15.09 8.39
C VAL A 17 3.36 -16.57 8.25
N ARG A 18 2.31 -16.89 7.50
CA ARG A 18 1.98 -18.30 7.21
C ARG A 18 3.12 -19.04 6.53
N CYS A 19 3.85 -18.35 5.68
CA CYS A 19 5.00 -18.90 5.00
C CYS A 19 6.16 -19.18 5.97
N ALA A 20 6.50 -18.22 6.82
CA ALA A 20 7.51 -18.38 7.86
C ALA A 20 7.13 -19.53 8.84
N ILE A 21 5.86 -19.59 9.25
CA ILE A 21 5.34 -20.68 10.08
C ILE A 21 5.53 -22.04 9.39
N ARG A 22 5.18 -22.15 8.12
CA ARG A 22 5.35 -23.40 7.35
C ARG A 22 6.80 -23.84 7.26
N GLN A 23 7.72 -22.92 7.00
CA GLN A 23 9.15 -23.24 6.96
C GLN A 23 9.64 -23.71 8.33
N LEU A 24 9.25 -23.01 9.40
CA LEU A 24 9.63 -23.42 10.74
C LEU A 24 9.03 -24.79 11.13
N ILE A 25 7.77 -25.06 10.78
CA ILE A 25 7.12 -26.35 11.03
C ILE A 25 7.80 -27.47 10.23
N ALA A 26 8.20 -27.21 9.00
CA ALA A 26 8.87 -28.22 8.17
C ALA A 26 10.19 -28.70 8.78
N VAL A 27 10.91 -27.79 9.46
CA VAL A 27 12.20 -28.11 10.09
C VAL A 27 12.03 -28.68 11.50
N CYS A 28 11.10 -28.14 12.30
CA CYS A 28 11.05 -28.44 13.74
C CYS A 28 9.63 -28.61 14.32
N GLY A 29 8.67 -29.03 13.47
CA GLY A 29 7.25 -29.12 13.87
C GLY A 29 6.97 -30.09 15.01
N SER A 30 7.79 -31.14 15.21
CA SER A 30 7.69 -32.11 16.29
C SER A 30 8.33 -31.68 17.60
N LEU A 31 9.20 -30.66 17.58
CA LEU A 31 9.94 -30.20 18.78
C LEU A 31 9.06 -29.39 19.72
N GLN A 32 9.45 -29.35 21.01
CA GLN A 32 8.94 -28.37 21.96
C GLN A 32 9.67 -27.01 21.76
N PRO A 33 9.08 -25.89 22.17
CA PRO A 33 9.72 -24.59 22.02
C PRO A 33 11.13 -24.50 22.62
N GLY A 34 11.35 -25.09 23.80
CA GLY A 34 12.64 -25.10 24.48
C GLY A 34 13.74 -25.93 23.79
N GLU A 35 13.37 -26.84 22.89
CA GLU A 35 14.29 -27.69 22.13
C GLU A 35 14.77 -27.00 20.83
N LEU A 36 14.19 -25.84 20.50
CA LEU A 36 14.59 -25.08 19.30
C LEU A 36 16.06 -24.64 19.43
N SER A 37 16.83 -24.85 18.35
CA SER A 37 18.26 -24.50 18.27
C SER A 37 18.52 -23.52 17.14
N ALA A 38 19.71 -22.91 17.17
CA ALA A 38 20.19 -22.03 16.10
C ALA A 38 20.16 -22.73 14.73
N ALA A 39 20.62 -23.99 14.67
CA ALA A 39 20.64 -24.77 13.44
C ALA A 39 19.25 -24.91 12.80
N HIS A 40 18.22 -25.17 13.59
CA HIS A 40 16.83 -25.24 13.09
C HIS A 40 16.35 -23.91 12.50
N VAL A 41 16.73 -22.78 13.11
CA VAL A 41 16.38 -21.45 12.60
C VAL A 41 17.13 -21.11 11.32
N GLU A 42 18.40 -21.46 11.25
CA GLU A 42 19.24 -21.27 10.06
C GLU A 42 18.73 -22.10 8.89
N GLU A 43 18.30 -23.34 9.12
CA GLU A 43 17.68 -24.18 8.10
C GLU A 43 16.36 -23.61 7.58
N ALA A 44 15.50 -23.10 8.48
CA ALA A 44 14.24 -22.46 8.08
C ALA A 44 14.49 -21.14 7.31
N ASP A 45 15.51 -20.36 7.69
CA ASP A 45 15.92 -19.15 6.96
C ASP A 45 16.53 -19.49 5.61
N GLU A 46 17.33 -20.56 5.51
CA GLU A 46 17.89 -21.03 4.26
C GLU A 46 16.80 -21.48 3.28
N ALA A 47 15.76 -22.16 3.76
CA ALA A 47 14.60 -22.52 2.96
C ALA A 47 13.86 -21.29 2.39
N ILE A 48 13.77 -20.20 3.17
CA ILE A 48 13.26 -18.92 2.68
C ILE A 48 14.20 -18.35 1.59
N ARG A 49 15.49 -18.37 1.83
CA ARG A 49 16.52 -17.80 0.95
C ARG A 49 16.59 -18.50 -0.40
N THR A 50 16.53 -19.82 -0.43
CA THR A 50 16.63 -20.65 -1.64
C THR A 50 15.31 -20.77 -2.40
N SER A 51 14.19 -20.34 -1.79
CA SER A 51 12.87 -20.37 -2.44
C SER A 51 12.85 -19.58 -3.76
N ARG A 52 11.90 -19.90 -4.65
CA ARG A 52 11.64 -19.17 -5.90
C ARG A 52 10.87 -17.84 -5.69
N TRP A 53 10.74 -17.37 -4.46
CA TRP A 53 10.00 -16.15 -4.16
C TRP A 53 10.77 -14.89 -4.57
N SER A 54 10.01 -13.78 -4.73
CA SER A 54 10.64 -12.48 -4.98
C SER A 54 11.48 -12.04 -3.77
N ALA A 55 12.48 -11.20 -4.00
CA ALA A 55 13.32 -10.65 -2.95
C ALA A 55 12.51 -9.97 -1.83
N THR A 56 11.47 -9.20 -2.20
CA THR A 56 10.54 -8.58 -1.26
C THR A 56 9.83 -9.61 -0.39
N TYR A 57 9.34 -10.69 -0.99
CA TYR A 57 8.62 -11.72 -0.25
C TYR A 57 9.55 -12.49 0.71
N LYS A 58 10.79 -12.76 0.30
CA LYS A 58 11.82 -13.37 1.15
C LYS A 58 12.12 -12.48 2.37
N ALA A 59 12.38 -11.18 2.15
CA ALA A 59 12.66 -10.24 3.22
C ALA A 59 11.50 -10.12 4.23
N LEU A 60 10.27 -10.06 3.75
CA LEU A 60 9.07 -10.01 4.60
C LEU A 60 8.85 -11.34 5.35
N SER A 61 9.14 -12.48 4.72
CA SER A 61 9.04 -13.80 5.36
C SER A 61 10.09 -13.96 6.46
N ALA A 62 11.33 -13.53 6.22
CA ALA A 62 12.39 -13.52 7.24
C ALA A 62 12.06 -12.57 8.41
N ALA A 63 11.53 -11.37 8.13
CA ALA A 63 11.05 -10.47 9.18
C ALA A 63 9.90 -11.09 10.01
N SER A 64 9.02 -11.86 9.35
CA SER A 64 7.95 -12.60 10.03
C SER A 64 8.51 -13.74 10.88
N LEU A 65 9.54 -14.45 10.39
CA LEU A 65 10.23 -15.49 11.15
C LEU A 65 10.85 -14.94 12.43
N ARG A 66 11.57 -13.80 12.36
CA ARG A 66 12.12 -13.13 13.56
C ARG A 66 11.03 -12.79 14.57
N ARG A 67 9.88 -12.28 14.12
CA ARG A 67 8.76 -11.94 15.01
C ARG A 67 8.17 -13.17 15.69
N ILE A 68 8.06 -14.27 14.98
CA ILE A 68 7.59 -15.55 15.52
C ILE A 68 8.57 -16.08 16.57
N LEU A 69 9.87 -16.03 16.30
CA LEU A 69 10.92 -16.47 17.21
C LEU A 69 10.95 -15.64 18.50
N ARG A 70 10.73 -14.32 18.42
CA ARG A 70 10.59 -13.47 19.61
C ARG A 70 9.38 -13.85 20.44
N TRP A 71 8.22 -14.06 19.80
CA TRP A 71 7.02 -14.51 20.49
C TRP A 71 7.21 -15.89 21.16
N LEU A 72 7.89 -16.82 20.49
CA LEU A 72 8.23 -18.11 21.09
C LEU A 72 9.15 -17.95 22.31
N TRP A 73 10.10 -17.05 22.27
CA TRP A 73 10.97 -16.75 23.40
C TRP A 73 10.23 -16.03 24.54
N GLU A 74 9.47 -15.01 24.26
CA GLU A 74 8.82 -14.16 25.26
C GLU A 74 7.68 -14.87 25.99
N GLU A 75 6.91 -15.73 25.29
CA GLU A 75 5.67 -16.30 25.81
C GLU A 75 5.66 -17.83 25.90
N ASN A 76 6.60 -18.52 25.27
CA ASN A 76 6.54 -19.98 25.14
C ASN A 76 7.82 -20.74 25.52
N GLY A 77 8.71 -20.12 26.26
CA GLY A 77 9.90 -20.75 26.86
C GLY A 77 10.98 -21.21 25.86
N ALA A 78 10.94 -20.72 24.61
CA ALA A 78 12.01 -20.95 23.67
C ALA A 78 13.26 -20.11 24.01
N LYS A 79 14.42 -20.48 23.43
CA LYS A 79 15.64 -19.67 23.49
C LYS A 79 15.49 -18.42 22.60
N LYS A 80 16.25 -17.36 22.90
CA LYS A 80 16.32 -16.16 22.04
C LYS A 80 17.14 -16.48 20.79
N LEU A 81 16.47 -16.72 19.67
CA LEU A 81 17.08 -17.21 18.43
C LEU A 81 16.82 -16.28 17.22
N ASP A 82 16.15 -15.16 17.41
CA ASP A 82 15.79 -14.24 16.33
C ASP A 82 17.01 -13.61 15.61
N GLN A 83 18.18 -13.55 16.28
CA GLN A 83 19.45 -13.11 15.70
C GLN A 83 20.03 -14.07 14.64
N HIS A 84 19.64 -15.33 14.65
CA HIS A 84 20.08 -16.33 13.66
C HIS A 84 19.37 -16.22 12.31
N VAL A 85 18.32 -15.41 12.21
CA VAL A 85 17.71 -15.10 10.92
C VAL A 85 18.53 -14.02 10.23
N ARG A 86 19.03 -14.28 9.03
CA ARG A 86 19.89 -13.36 8.27
C ARG A 86 19.19 -12.06 7.94
N THR A 87 19.95 -10.98 7.86
CA THR A 87 19.47 -9.69 7.37
C THR A 87 19.32 -9.74 5.86
N TYR A 88 18.16 -9.34 5.37
CA TYR A 88 17.88 -9.18 3.94
C TYR A 88 18.06 -7.72 3.55
N PRO A 89 18.60 -7.43 2.36
CA PRO A 89 18.80 -6.05 1.91
C PRO A 89 17.46 -5.31 1.88
N ALA A 90 17.50 -4.04 2.23
CA ALA A 90 16.33 -3.18 2.14
C ALA A 90 15.88 -3.09 0.68
N ILE A 91 14.62 -3.43 0.43
CA ILE A 91 14.06 -3.38 -0.91
C ILE A 91 13.43 -2.01 -1.09
N ARG A 92 13.97 -1.26 -2.05
CA ARG A 92 13.41 0.03 -2.42
C ARG A 92 11.99 -0.15 -2.97
N PRO A 93 11.04 0.69 -2.56
CA PRO A 93 9.71 0.68 -3.16
C PRO A 93 9.80 0.89 -4.67
N ARG A 94 8.87 0.30 -5.41
CA ARG A 94 8.74 0.59 -6.84
C ARG A 94 8.41 2.07 -7.02
N SER A 95 9.26 2.81 -7.74
CA SER A 95 9.12 4.25 -7.99
C SER A 95 8.67 4.51 -9.44
N VAL A 96 7.47 4.03 -9.79
CA VAL A 96 6.88 4.28 -11.11
C VAL A 96 5.84 5.37 -10.99
N THR A 97 5.92 6.36 -11.88
CA THR A 97 4.87 7.32 -12.16
C THR A 97 4.20 6.96 -13.49
N VAL A 98 2.91 7.24 -13.60
CA VAL A 98 2.12 6.98 -14.80
C VAL A 98 1.81 8.32 -15.46
N GLU A 99 2.12 8.44 -16.72
CA GLU A 99 1.81 9.65 -17.49
C GLU A 99 0.29 9.83 -17.61
N ARG A 100 -0.18 11.08 -17.66
CA ARG A 100 -1.60 11.39 -17.74
C ARG A 100 -2.24 10.81 -18.98
N VAL A 101 -1.59 10.91 -20.13
CA VAL A 101 -2.09 10.36 -21.41
C VAL A 101 -2.32 8.84 -21.28
N THR A 102 -1.36 8.12 -20.73
CA THR A 102 -1.51 6.67 -20.49
C THR A 102 -2.66 6.36 -19.53
N LEU A 103 -2.85 7.18 -18.48
CA LEU A 103 -3.97 7.00 -17.57
C LEU A 103 -5.30 7.21 -18.27
N ASP A 104 -5.43 8.26 -19.08
CA ASP A 104 -6.66 8.58 -19.83
C ASP A 104 -7.02 7.46 -20.82
N GLU A 105 -6.03 6.88 -21.50
CA GLU A 105 -6.22 5.68 -22.33
C GLU A 105 -6.75 4.49 -21.52
N VAL A 106 -6.16 4.23 -20.35
CA VAL A 106 -6.60 3.15 -19.45
C VAL A 106 -8.04 3.39 -19.00
N LEU A 107 -8.37 4.62 -18.57
CA LEU A 107 -9.72 4.97 -18.11
C LEU A 107 -10.77 4.81 -19.21
N TYR A 108 -10.41 5.08 -20.47
CA TYR A 108 -11.29 4.88 -21.60
C TYR A 108 -11.58 3.40 -21.88
N LEU A 109 -10.58 2.53 -21.74
CA LEU A 109 -10.66 1.11 -22.09
C LEU A 109 -11.35 0.24 -21.03
N VAL A 110 -11.45 0.70 -19.80
CA VAL A 110 -11.98 -0.11 -18.69
C VAL A 110 -13.48 0.12 -18.47
N PRO A 111 -14.23 -0.88 -17.97
CA PRO A 111 -15.62 -0.72 -17.56
C PRO A 111 -15.78 0.33 -16.46
N VAL A 112 -16.98 0.93 -16.37
CA VAL A 112 -17.32 2.05 -15.47
C VAL A 112 -16.94 1.80 -14.00
N HIS A 113 -17.16 0.61 -13.46
CA HIS A 113 -16.81 0.26 -12.09
C HIS A 113 -15.29 0.20 -11.84
N VAL A 114 -14.52 -0.21 -12.85
CA VAL A 114 -13.04 -0.17 -12.81
C VAL A 114 -12.56 1.26 -12.96
N ARG A 115 -13.21 2.06 -13.82
CA ARG A 115 -12.91 3.48 -14.03
C ARG A 115 -13.05 4.25 -12.72
N LEU A 116 -14.18 4.13 -12.02
CA LEU A 116 -14.36 4.78 -10.72
C LEU A 116 -13.28 4.35 -9.72
N TRP A 117 -12.97 3.06 -9.64
CA TRP A 117 -11.91 2.56 -8.76
C TRP A 117 -10.53 3.15 -9.07
N LEU A 118 -10.18 3.29 -10.35
CA LEU A 118 -8.92 3.89 -10.78
C LEU A 118 -8.89 5.39 -10.51
N LEU A 119 -9.97 6.12 -10.76
CA LEU A 119 -10.10 7.55 -10.46
C LEU A 119 -9.94 7.83 -8.95
N LEU A 120 -10.55 7.02 -8.10
CA LEU A 120 -10.34 7.13 -6.65
C LEU A 120 -8.87 6.89 -6.26
N CYS A 121 -8.15 6.04 -6.99
CA CYS A 121 -6.73 5.79 -6.75
C CYS A 121 -5.82 6.86 -7.37
N SER A 122 -6.16 7.40 -8.54
CA SER A 122 -5.38 8.41 -9.27
C SER A 122 -5.66 9.83 -8.75
N ASP A 123 -6.88 10.28 -8.76
CA ASP A 123 -7.21 11.68 -8.49
C ASP A 123 -7.15 11.99 -7.00
N LEU A 124 -7.65 11.07 -6.17
CA LEU A 124 -7.70 11.24 -4.72
C LEU A 124 -6.62 10.46 -3.97
N ALA A 125 -5.72 9.83 -4.70
CA ALA A 125 -4.63 9.04 -4.13
C ALA A 125 -5.09 8.03 -3.05
N ILE A 126 -6.30 7.47 -3.15
CA ILE A 126 -6.86 6.51 -2.19
C ILE A 126 -6.23 5.13 -2.41
N ARG A 127 -5.97 4.38 -1.32
CA ARG A 127 -5.47 3.00 -1.44
C ARG A 127 -6.50 2.11 -2.12
N SER A 128 -6.07 1.23 -3.01
CA SER A 128 -6.93 0.37 -3.82
C SER A 128 -7.98 -0.43 -3.03
N GLY A 129 -7.61 -0.95 -1.86
CA GLY A 129 -8.55 -1.64 -0.98
C GLY A 129 -9.58 -0.71 -0.34
N THR A 130 -9.19 0.51 0.02
CA THR A 130 -10.11 1.53 0.54
C THR A 130 -11.03 2.01 -0.59
N ALA A 131 -10.49 2.30 -1.77
CA ALA A 131 -11.27 2.71 -2.95
C ALA A 131 -12.34 1.66 -3.32
N ALA A 132 -12.03 0.38 -3.21
CA ALA A 132 -12.97 -0.70 -3.45
C ALA A 132 -14.10 -0.82 -2.38
N ALA A 133 -13.90 -0.21 -1.21
CA ALA A 133 -14.83 -0.28 -0.08
C ALA A 133 -15.62 1.02 0.15
N ILE A 134 -15.29 2.10 -0.54
CA ILE A 134 -15.99 3.38 -0.42
C ILE A 134 -17.42 3.26 -0.95
N GLY A 135 -18.38 3.75 -0.18
CA GLY A 135 -19.80 3.75 -0.50
C GLY A 135 -20.51 4.97 0.07
N PRO A 136 -21.85 5.01 0.07
CA PRO A 136 -22.63 6.19 0.42
C PRO A 136 -22.33 6.78 1.81
N ARG A 137 -22.00 5.92 2.79
CA ARG A 137 -21.66 6.40 4.15
C ARG A 137 -20.42 7.26 4.23
N GLN A 138 -19.55 7.21 3.23
CA GLN A 138 -18.31 7.98 3.13
C GLN A 138 -18.47 9.22 2.26
N TYR A 139 -19.57 9.38 1.53
CA TYR A 139 -19.81 10.49 0.62
C TYR A 139 -20.76 11.51 1.24
N ASN A 140 -20.31 12.75 1.34
CA ASN A 140 -21.15 13.89 1.63
C ASN A 140 -21.50 14.58 0.31
N ARG A 141 -22.77 14.49 -0.09
CA ARG A 141 -23.27 15.03 -1.35
C ARG A 141 -23.32 16.55 -1.33
N GLU A 142 -23.64 17.16 -0.19
CA GLU A 142 -23.77 18.62 -0.06
C GLU A 142 -22.44 19.32 -0.28
N ASP A 143 -21.37 18.78 0.30
CA ASP A 143 -20.04 19.35 0.19
C ASP A 143 -19.22 18.78 -0.96
N GLY A 144 -19.72 17.74 -1.66
CA GLY A 144 -18.97 17.04 -2.69
C GLY A 144 -17.68 16.39 -2.15
N THR A 145 -17.73 15.78 -0.97
CA THR A 145 -16.53 15.26 -0.29
C THR A 145 -16.63 13.79 0.10
N LEU A 146 -15.46 13.13 0.18
CA LEU A 146 -15.33 11.79 0.75
C LEU A 146 -14.64 11.86 2.11
N GLN A 147 -15.24 11.20 3.11
CA GLN A 147 -14.70 11.09 4.46
C GLN A 147 -14.55 9.62 4.85
N PHE A 148 -13.37 9.20 5.23
CA PHE A 148 -13.09 7.83 5.64
C PHE A 148 -11.90 7.72 6.58
N THR A 149 -11.83 6.61 7.30
CA THR A 149 -10.71 6.30 8.18
C THR A 149 -9.79 5.27 7.50
N THR A 150 -8.50 5.55 7.49
CA THR A 150 -7.51 4.62 6.95
C THR A 150 -7.28 3.43 7.90
N LYS A 151 -6.65 2.35 7.39
CA LYS A 151 -6.24 1.21 8.23
C LYS A 151 -5.45 1.60 9.48
N LYS A 152 -4.71 2.71 9.42
CA LYS A 152 -3.90 3.23 10.52
C LYS A 152 -4.62 4.31 11.35
N GLN A 153 -5.96 4.33 11.29
CA GLN A 153 -6.81 5.25 12.07
C GLN A 153 -6.61 6.75 11.77
N ALA A 154 -6.03 7.10 10.61
CA ALA A 154 -6.03 8.49 10.16
C ALA A 154 -7.37 8.81 9.49
N LYS A 155 -8.02 9.89 9.92
CA LYS A 155 -9.19 10.45 9.25
C LYS A 155 -8.73 11.20 8.00
N VAL A 156 -9.39 10.96 6.88
CA VAL A 156 -9.12 11.60 5.60
C VAL A 156 -10.41 12.24 5.11
N HIS A 157 -10.31 13.47 4.65
CA HIS A 157 -11.40 14.26 4.08
C HIS A 157 -10.90 14.88 2.79
N LEU A 158 -11.52 14.50 1.66
CA LEU A 158 -11.07 14.89 0.33
C LEU A 158 -12.25 15.36 -0.53
N PRO A 159 -12.12 16.48 -1.26
CA PRO A 159 -13.09 16.84 -2.29
C PRO A 159 -13.03 15.82 -3.42
N VAL A 160 -14.16 15.51 -4.04
CA VAL A 160 -14.19 14.65 -5.24
C VAL A 160 -14.07 15.50 -6.50
N THR A 161 -13.46 14.94 -7.54
CA THR A 161 -13.47 15.56 -8.87
C THR A 161 -14.85 15.42 -9.51
N ALA A 162 -15.17 16.29 -10.48
CA ALA A 162 -16.45 16.25 -11.19
C ALA A 162 -16.72 14.86 -11.79
N GLU A 163 -15.73 14.24 -12.42
CA GLU A 163 -15.86 12.91 -13.03
C GLU A 163 -16.19 11.83 -11.98
N ILE A 164 -15.59 11.90 -10.78
CA ILE A 164 -15.92 10.99 -9.67
C ILE A 164 -17.34 11.25 -9.18
N ALA A 165 -17.75 12.51 -9.03
CA ALA A 165 -19.09 12.88 -8.61
C ALA A 165 -20.15 12.35 -9.60
N ASP A 166 -19.96 12.54 -10.89
CA ASP A 166 -20.84 12.06 -11.95
C ASP A 166 -21.02 10.53 -11.93
N LEU A 167 -19.96 9.80 -11.61
CA LEU A 167 -20.04 8.35 -11.48
C LEU A 167 -20.74 7.91 -10.17
N ILE A 168 -20.55 8.65 -9.08
CA ILE A 168 -21.22 8.39 -7.81
C ILE A 168 -22.73 8.69 -7.90
N GLU A 169 -23.13 9.73 -8.62
CA GLU A 169 -24.54 10.09 -8.82
C GLU A 169 -25.33 9.03 -9.64
N GLN A 170 -24.65 8.13 -10.33
CA GLN A 170 -25.27 6.97 -10.98
C GLN A 170 -25.58 5.83 -9.97
N CYS A 171 -25.12 5.95 -8.73
CA CYS A 171 -25.33 4.96 -7.69
C CYS A 171 -26.53 5.30 -6.77
N ASP A 172 -27.14 4.28 -6.19
CA ASP A 172 -28.14 4.47 -5.15
C ASP A 172 -27.44 4.81 -3.81
N LEU A 173 -27.58 6.06 -3.38
CA LEU A 173 -27.00 6.55 -2.12
C LEU A 173 -27.67 5.97 -0.87
N LYS A 174 -28.84 5.31 -0.98
CA LYS A 174 -29.55 4.66 0.14
C LYS A 174 -29.01 3.26 0.41
N THR A 175 -28.43 2.62 -0.61
CA THR A 175 -27.89 1.26 -0.49
C THR A 175 -26.51 1.29 0.17
N PRO A 176 -26.23 0.54 1.25
CA PRO A 176 -24.95 0.55 1.94
C PRO A 176 -23.80 -0.14 1.16
N MET A 177 -24.05 -0.48 -0.10
CA MET A 177 -23.09 -1.18 -0.97
C MET A 177 -22.01 -0.22 -1.47
N PRO A 178 -20.72 -0.64 -1.55
CA PRO A 178 -19.67 0.16 -2.16
C PRO A 178 -19.99 0.58 -3.61
N PHE A 179 -19.66 1.81 -3.98
CA PHE A 179 -19.97 2.37 -5.30
C PHE A 179 -19.45 1.54 -6.47
N VAL A 180 -18.22 1.04 -6.38
CA VAL A 180 -17.65 0.17 -7.43
C VAL A 180 -18.46 -1.11 -7.63
N ARG A 181 -19.14 -1.59 -6.61
CA ARG A 181 -20.00 -2.77 -6.71
C ARG A 181 -21.37 -2.46 -7.27
N GLN A 182 -21.92 -1.28 -6.99
CA GLN A 182 -23.16 -0.83 -7.58
C GLN A 182 -23.05 -0.63 -9.10
N LEU A 183 -21.89 -0.13 -9.56
CA LEU A 183 -21.59 0.06 -10.98
C LEU A 183 -21.15 -1.23 -11.71
N TRP A 184 -20.99 -2.34 -11.00
CA TRP A 184 -20.59 -3.59 -11.63
C TRP A 184 -21.73 -4.16 -12.46
N PRO A 185 -21.49 -4.48 -13.76
CA PRO A 185 -22.55 -5.05 -14.58
C PRO A 185 -23.03 -6.39 -13.99
N HIS A 186 -24.34 -6.49 -13.75
CA HIS A 186 -25.00 -7.68 -13.21
C HIS A 186 -25.08 -8.80 -14.26
N THR A 187 -23.96 -9.24 -14.78
CA THR A 187 -23.92 -10.43 -15.63
C THR A 187 -23.68 -11.65 -14.72
N THR A 188 -24.77 -12.35 -14.42
CA THR A 188 -24.88 -13.64 -13.76
C THR A 188 -24.53 -13.66 -12.25
N GLY A 189 -25.47 -14.18 -11.45
CA GLY A 189 -25.44 -14.23 -9.98
C GLY A 189 -24.25 -14.93 -9.30
N GLN A 190 -23.23 -15.33 -10.05
CA GLN A 190 -22.02 -15.97 -9.55
C GLN A 190 -20.92 -14.95 -9.21
N ALA A 191 -20.78 -13.86 -10.01
CA ALA A 191 -19.76 -12.83 -9.77
C ALA A 191 -19.96 -12.01 -8.48
N LEU A 192 -21.20 -11.92 -7.98
CA LEU A 192 -21.54 -11.23 -6.74
C LEU A 192 -21.20 -12.01 -5.47
N ARG A 193 -21.16 -13.35 -5.52
CA ARG A 193 -20.93 -14.20 -4.35
C ARG A 193 -19.47 -14.23 -3.91
N ASP A 194 -18.52 -14.16 -4.85
CA ASP A 194 -17.08 -14.29 -4.57
C ASP A 194 -16.39 -12.98 -4.16
N THR A 195 -17.07 -11.82 -4.28
CA THR A 195 -16.51 -10.50 -3.98
C THR A 195 -16.95 -9.93 -2.64
N THR A 196 -17.31 -10.77 -1.69
CA THR A 196 -17.84 -10.35 -0.37
C THR A 196 -16.86 -9.57 0.49
N THR A 197 -15.55 -9.67 0.22
CA THR A 197 -14.51 -8.94 0.94
C THR A 197 -13.86 -7.86 0.07
N PRO A 198 -13.40 -6.73 0.63
CA PRO A 198 -12.65 -5.70 -0.12
C PRO A 198 -11.42 -6.26 -0.86
N LEU A 199 -10.79 -7.30 -0.34
CA LEU A 199 -9.64 -7.94 -0.96
C LEU A 199 -10.05 -8.66 -2.27
N ASN A 200 -11.09 -9.48 -2.23
CA ASN A 200 -11.58 -10.19 -3.40
C ASN A 200 -12.07 -9.21 -4.47
N THR A 201 -12.78 -8.15 -4.05
CA THR A 201 -13.18 -7.06 -4.94
C THR A 201 -11.97 -6.42 -5.64
N THR A 202 -10.91 -6.08 -4.89
CA THR A 202 -9.69 -5.49 -5.45
C THR A 202 -8.98 -6.44 -6.44
N MET A 203 -8.94 -7.74 -6.15
CA MET A 203 -8.35 -8.73 -7.06
C MET A 203 -9.14 -8.82 -8.38
N SER A 204 -10.46 -8.86 -8.30
CA SER A 204 -11.33 -8.90 -9.48
C SER A 204 -11.24 -7.63 -10.32
N LEU A 205 -11.22 -6.44 -9.70
CA LEU A 205 -11.01 -5.16 -10.38
C LEU A 205 -9.67 -5.13 -11.12
N ARG A 206 -8.59 -5.57 -10.45
CA ARG A 206 -7.26 -5.66 -11.06
C ARG A 206 -7.23 -6.66 -12.22
N ALA A 207 -7.83 -7.82 -12.08
CA ALA A 207 -7.92 -8.82 -13.15
C ALA A 207 -8.67 -8.28 -14.37
N THR A 208 -9.78 -7.56 -14.15
CA THR A 208 -10.54 -6.93 -15.22
C THR A 208 -9.72 -5.84 -15.92
N MET A 209 -9.08 -4.95 -15.17
CA MET A 209 -8.18 -3.93 -15.72
C MET A 209 -7.10 -4.57 -16.60
N HIS A 210 -6.35 -5.54 -16.09
CA HIS A 210 -5.29 -6.19 -16.86
C HIS A 210 -5.79 -6.95 -18.11
N ARG A 211 -7.02 -7.47 -18.07
CA ARG A 211 -7.65 -8.10 -19.24
C ARG A 211 -7.94 -7.05 -20.33
N CYS A 212 -8.51 -5.90 -19.94
CA CYS A 212 -8.78 -4.80 -20.87
C CYS A 212 -7.48 -4.27 -21.52
N LEU A 213 -6.44 -4.02 -20.70
CA LEU A 213 -5.15 -3.54 -21.19
C LEU A 213 -4.50 -4.52 -22.18
N ARG A 214 -4.52 -5.82 -21.86
CA ARG A 214 -3.98 -6.84 -22.77
C ARG A 214 -4.78 -6.93 -24.09
N ALA A 215 -6.11 -6.83 -24.02
CA ALA A 215 -6.96 -6.83 -25.20
C ALA A 215 -6.69 -5.61 -26.12
N ALA A 216 -6.27 -4.50 -25.54
CA ALA A 216 -5.87 -3.28 -26.27
C ALA A 216 -4.38 -3.26 -26.67
N GLY A 217 -3.62 -4.34 -26.43
CA GLY A 217 -2.19 -4.40 -26.75
C GLY A 217 -1.28 -3.60 -25.81
N ILE A 218 -1.80 -3.10 -24.69
CA ILE A 218 -1.02 -2.33 -23.71
C ILE A 218 -0.29 -3.29 -22.79
N ASN A 219 1.03 -3.41 -22.99
CA ASN A 219 1.90 -4.30 -22.22
C ASN A 219 2.49 -3.62 -20.96
N GLN A 220 2.25 -2.33 -20.75
CA GLN A 220 2.75 -1.62 -19.58
C GLN A 220 2.12 -2.16 -18.28
N ARG A 221 2.95 -2.50 -17.33
CA ARG A 221 2.48 -2.93 -16.00
C ARG A 221 2.08 -1.71 -15.16
N ILE A 222 0.80 -1.41 -15.15
CA ILE A 222 0.21 -0.37 -14.30
C ILE A 222 -0.49 -1.03 -13.11
N ILE A 223 -0.24 -0.53 -11.91
CA ILE A 223 -0.95 -0.94 -10.70
C ILE A 223 -1.52 0.29 -9.98
N PRO A 224 -2.64 0.15 -9.25
CA PRO A 224 -3.27 1.29 -8.56
C PRO A 224 -2.35 2.05 -7.60
N HIS A 225 -1.32 1.39 -7.08
CA HIS A 225 -0.34 2.03 -6.22
C HIS A 225 0.57 3.01 -6.99
N ASP A 226 0.86 2.71 -8.25
CA ASP A 226 1.61 3.62 -9.14
C ASP A 226 0.79 4.89 -9.41
N LEU A 227 -0.53 4.77 -9.62
CA LEU A 227 -1.44 5.90 -9.81
C LEU A 227 -1.46 6.81 -8.59
N ARG A 228 -1.67 6.22 -7.41
CA ARG A 228 -1.62 6.94 -6.13
C ARG A 228 -0.28 7.66 -5.92
N ARG A 229 0.84 7.00 -6.28
CA ARG A 229 2.17 7.60 -6.22
C ARG A 229 2.29 8.80 -7.16
N THR A 230 1.82 8.64 -8.40
CA THR A 230 1.85 9.70 -9.41
C THR A 230 1.21 10.98 -8.88
N THR A 231 0.01 10.87 -8.32
CA THR A 231 -0.72 12.03 -7.76
C THR A 231 0.02 12.66 -6.58
N ALA A 232 0.58 11.84 -5.69
CA ALA A 232 1.37 12.33 -4.57
C ALA A 232 2.62 13.10 -5.03
N VAL A 233 3.34 12.57 -6.03
CA VAL A 233 4.51 13.20 -6.64
C VAL A 233 4.12 14.50 -7.35
N GLN A 234 3.04 14.50 -8.13
CA GLN A 234 2.54 15.69 -8.82
C GLN A 234 2.13 16.79 -7.84
N LEU A 235 1.44 16.44 -6.75
CA LEU A 235 1.08 17.39 -5.70
C LEU A 235 2.34 17.98 -5.07
N TYR A 236 3.34 17.14 -4.72
CA TYR A 236 4.60 17.61 -4.17
C TYR A 236 5.35 18.54 -5.15
N LYS A 237 5.48 18.16 -6.42
CA LYS A 237 6.13 18.99 -7.44
C LYS A 237 5.48 20.35 -7.59
N ARG A 238 4.15 20.43 -7.47
CA ARG A 238 3.38 21.66 -7.59
C ARG A 238 3.46 22.54 -6.35
N THR A 239 3.36 21.94 -5.16
CA THR A 239 3.20 22.70 -3.90
C THR A 239 4.49 22.81 -3.10
N LYS A 240 5.46 21.91 -3.34
CA LYS A 240 6.67 21.70 -2.53
C LYS A 240 6.37 21.47 -1.04
N ASP A 241 5.11 21.18 -0.70
CA ASP A 241 4.64 21.00 0.67
C ASP A 241 4.39 19.49 0.96
N ILE A 242 5.33 18.90 1.68
CA ILE A 242 5.25 17.48 2.08
C ILE A 242 4.10 17.22 3.08
N ARG A 243 3.63 18.26 3.82
CA ARG A 243 2.50 18.11 4.74
C ARG A 243 1.19 17.96 3.99
N GLN A 244 1.00 18.67 2.88
CA GLN A 244 -0.15 18.47 2.01
C GLN A 244 -0.16 17.06 1.43
N VAL A 245 1.00 16.55 0.99
CA VAL A 245 1.12 15.16 0.51
C VAL A 245 0.83 14.16 1.62
N GLN A 246 1.30 14.41 2.84
CA GLN A 246 1.01 13.57 4.01
C GLN A 246 -0.49 13.50 4.28
N ALA A 247 -1.18 14.64 4.23
CA ALA A 247 -2.63 14.74 4.44
C ALA A 247 -3.40 13.99 3.34
N LEU A 248 -3.08 14.22 2.06
CA LEU A 248 -3.66 13.50 0.92
C LEU A 248 -3.51 11.98 1.07
N LEU A 249 -2.32 11.52 1.43
CA LEU A 249 -2.04 10.11 1.59
C LEU A 249 -2.62 9.50 2.89
N GLY A 250 -3.06 10.31 3.84
CA GLY A 250 -3.47 9.84 5.16
C GLY A 250 -2.34 9.07 5.87
N HIS A 251 -1.12 9.59 5.82
CA HIS A 251 0.03 9.02 6.52
C HIS A 251 0.15 9.61 7.92
N ARG A 252 0.17 8.77 8.95
CA ARG A 252 0.36 9.21 10.35
C ARG A 252 1.77 9.75 10.61
N SER A 253 2.77 9.21 9.91
CA SER A 253 4.18 9.57 10.05
C SER A 253 4.66 10.30 8.80
N LEU A 254 5.34 11.43 9.02
CA LEU A 254 6.01 12.17 7.94
C LEU A 254 7.07 11.30 7.26
N GLN A 255 7.78 10.48 8.03
CA GLN A 255 8.78 9.55 7.51
C GLN A 255 8.20 8.62 6.43
N ALA A 256 6.94 8.15 6.61
CA ALA A 256 6.27 7.33 5.61
C ALA A 256 6.02 8.10 4.29
N THR A 257 5.83 9.41 4.36
CA THR A 257 5.65 10.28 3.18
C THR A 257 6.99 10.56 2.52
N ILE A 258 8.04 10.84 3.29
CA ILE A 258 9.42 11.00 2.81
C ILE A 258 9.84 9.75 2.03
N TRP A 259 9.70 8.57 2.63
CA TRP A 259 10.00 7.29 1.95
C TRP A 259 9.19 7.07 0.67
N TYR A 260 7.98 7.60 0.63
CA TYR A 260 7.11 7.48 -0.52
C TYR A 260 7.57 8.38 -1.68
N LEU A 261 8.14 9.54 -1.37
CA LEU A 261 8.64 10.55 -2.31
C LEU A 261 10.16 10.50 -2.52
N ASP A 262 10.89 9.59 -1.87
CA ASP A 262 12.35 9.57 -1.74
C ASP A 262 13.13 9.87 -3.04
N HIS A 263 12.63 9.35 -4.17
CA HIS A 263 13.23 9.59 -5.49
C HIS A 263 12.83 10.91 -6.15
N ASP A 264 11.87 11.62 -5.59
CA ASP A 264 11.26 12.83 -6.16
C ASP A 264 11.53 14.06 -5.27
N LEU A 265 12.21 13.86 -4.12
CA LEU A 265 12.69 14.96 -3.28
C LEU A 265 13.92 15.58 -3.96
N GLU A 266 13.78 16.86 -4.28
CA GLU A 266 14.89 17.62 -4.85
C GLU A 266 15.97 17.86 -3.77
N PRO A 267 17.25 17.70 -4.08
CA PRO A 267 18.31 18.14 -3.20
C PRO A 267 18.24 19.67 -3.03
N VAL A 268 18.66 20.15 -1.88
CA VAL A 268 18.74 21.61 -1.64
C VAL A 268 19.73 22.19 -2.63
N ALA A 269 19.27 23.12 -3.45
CA ALA A 269 20.15 23.81 -4.40
C ALA A 269 21.05 24.81 -3.66
N LEU A 270 22.29 24.95 -4.13
CA LEU A 270 23.22 25.93 -3.56
C LEU A 270 22.66 27.36 -3.63
N GLU A 271 21.96 27.67 -4.71
CA GLU A 271 21.29 28.94 -4.95
C GLU A 271 20.26 29.28 -3.84
N ASP A 272 19.51 28.29 -3.36
CA ASP A 272 18.55 28.47 -2.26
C ASP A 272 19.26 28.82 -0.95
N LEU A 273 20.41 28.15 -0.68
CA LEU A 273 21.22 28.44 0.50
C LEU A 273 21.86 29.83 0.42
N GLU A 274 22.31 30.25 -0.75
CA GLU A 274 22.85 31.57 -0.97
C GLU A 274 21.77 32.65 -0.86
N ALA A 275 20.57 32.41 -1.36
CA ALA A 275 19.43 33.32 -1.23
C ALA A 275 19.06 33.59 0.26
N ILE A 276 19.11 32.55 1.11
CA ILE A 276 18.90 32.69 2.56
C ILE A 276 20.00 33.51 3.22
N LYS A 277 21.24 33.39 2.76
CA LYS A 277 22.39 34.10 3.34
C LYS A 277 22.49 35.56 2.92
N ARG A 278 22.00 35.96 1.74
CA ARG A 278 22.06 37.31 1.20
C ARG A 278 21.52 38.40 2.16
N PRO A 279 20.33 38.24 2.76
CA PRO A 279 19.82 39.23 3.69
C PRO A 279 20.71 39.43 4.93
N PHE A 280 21.29 38.35 5.45
CA PHE A 280 22.16 38.39 6.62
C PHE A 280 23.52 39.04 6.32
N ILE A 281 24.08 38.81 5.13
CA ILE A 281 25.32 39.42 4.67
C ILE A 281 25.12 40.92 4.42
N ALA A 282 24.00 41.36 3.83
CA ALA A 282 23.65 42.74 3.63
C ALA A 282 23.49 43.45 4.99
N TRP A 283 22.73 42.89 5.92
CA TRP A 283 22.57 43.44 7.28
C TRP A 283 23.90 43.60 8.01
N ARG A 284 24.80 42.62 7.91
CA ARG A 284 26.13 42.69 8.55
C ARG A 284 27.00 43.81 7.99
N LYS A 285 26.98 44.03 6.67
CA LYS A 285 27.73 45.13 6.03
C LYS A 285 27.23 46.50 6.46
N GLU A 286 25.92 46.66 6.70
CA GLU A 286 25.31 47.91 7.12
C GLU A 286 25.55 48.22 8.61
N HIS A 287 25.82 47.24 9.47
CA HIS A 287 25.92 47.39 10.93
C HIS A 287 27.34 47.16 11.49
N THR A 288 28.32 46.92 10.62
CA THR A 288 29.73 46.72 11.03
C THR A 288 30.69 47.76 10.44
N ALA A 289 30.17 48.89 9.84
CA ALA A 289 30.95 50.03 9.35
C ALA A 289 31.05 51.13 10.39
#